data_da843e049984a3160b9c29839d31a8b9
#
_entry.id   da843e049984a3160b9c29839d31a8b9
#
_cell.length_a   1.000
_cell.length_b   1.000
_cell.length_c   1.000
_cell.angle_alpha   90.00
_cell.angle_beta   90.00
_cell.angle_gamma   90.00
#
_symmetry.space_group_name_H-M   'P 1'
#
loop_
_entity.id
_entity.type
_entity.pdbx_description
1 polymer ?
#
loop_
_entity_poly.entity_id
_entity_poly.type
_entity_poly.pdbx_seq_one_letter_code
_entity_poly.pdbx_strand_id
1 'polypeptide(L)'
;MNNKFSHSLLVLAVGGLMVAGSASAQTTTTTSGAGPGVVDPGHPRVNQVNRREAKQQQRIGNGVKSGKLNSQQAAHLEKREASVQNREQKDMAKHNGHLTKAEQKGINRQQNRISKSIYKDKHPKQ
;
A
#
# COMPACT_ATOMS: atom_id res chain seq x y z
N MET A 1 -27.08 -2.35 28.25
CA MET A 1 -27.28 -2.18 26.80
C MET A 1 -25.95 -2.04 26.16
N ASN A 2 -25.43 -3.10 25.64
CA ASN A 2 -24.00 -3.24 25.38
C ASN A 2 -23.76 -3.10 23.92
N ASN A 3 -23.46 -1.90 23.49
CA ASN A 3 -22.90 -1.68 22.18
C ASN A 3 -21.47 -2.22 22.17
N LYS A 4 -21.37 -3.46 21.87
CA LYS A 4 -20.13 -4.05 21.45
C LYS A 4 -19.89 -3.60 20.03
N PHE A 5 -19.41 -2.40 19.89
CA PHE A 5 -18.67 -2.07 18.70
C PHE A 5 -17.42 -2.94 18.73
N SER A 6 -17.54 -4.10 18.20
CA SER A 6 -16.41 -4.78 17.60
C SER A 6 -15.91 -3.89 16.49
N HIS A 7 -15.18 -2.89 16.87
CA HIS A 7 -14.14 -2.44 16.00
C HIS A 7 -13.19 -3.62 15.93
N SER A 8 -13.47 -4.49 15.01
CA SER A 8 -12.39 -5.21 14.38
C SER A 8 -11.48 -4.11 13.89
N LEU A 9 -10.67 -3.70 14.78
CA LEU A 9 -9.42 -3.13 14.48
C LEU A 9 -8.79 -4.20 13.61
N LEU A 10 -9.06 -4.11 12.35
CA LEU A 10 -8.14 -4.60 11.37
C LEU A 10 -6.89 -3.80 11.68
N VAL A 11 -6.20 -4.25 12.65
CA VAL A 11 -4.81 -3.95 12.75
C VAL A 11 -4.32 -4.37 11.40
N LEU A 12 -4.21 -3.39 10.58
CA LEU A 12 -3.15 -3.43 9.64
C LEU A 12 -1.97 -3.99 10.38
N ALA A 13 -1.75 -5.22 10.20
CA ALA A 13 -0.43 -5.76 10.32
C ALA A 13 0.38 -5.19 9.16
N VAL A 14 0.49 -3.88 9.16
CA VAL A 14 1.64 -3.17 8.62
C VAL A 14 2.80 -3.45 9.56
N GLY A 15 2.65 -4.45 10.34
CA GLY A 15 3.69 -5.03 11.15
C GLY A 15 4.65 -5.87 10.34
N GLY A 16 4.62 -5.76 9.07
CA GLY A 16 5.61 -6.41 8.23
C GLY A 16 6.98 -5.76 8.22
N LEU A 17 7.33 -4.99 9.20
CA LEU A 17 8.72 -4.65 9.45
C LEU A 17 9.42 -5.75 10.25
N MET A 18 9.13 -6.99 9.91
CA MET A 18 9.98 -8.09 10.28
C MET A 18 11.12 -8.16 9.29
N VAL A 19 12.10 -7.39 9.56
CA VAL A 19 13.44 -7.59 9.06
C VAL A 19 14.03 -8.81 9.77
N ALA A 20 13.53 -9.94 9.41
CA ALA A 20 14.33 -11.15 9.56
C ALA A 20 14.66 -11.58 8.14
N GLY A 21 15.91 -11.46 7.80
CA GLY A 21 16.44 -11.96 6.55
C GLY A 21 16.10 -13.44 6.40
N SER A 22 15.07 -13.69 5.64
CA SER A 22 14.81 -14.97 5.03
C SER A 22 14.20 -14.63 3.69
N ALA A 23 14.86 -15.04 2.64
CA ALA A 23 14.26 -15.09 1.33
C ALA A 23 13.09 -16.08 1.41
N SER A 24 11.96 -15.58 1.91
CA SER A 24 10.73 -16.32 1.82
C SER A 24 10.28 -16.21 0.40
N ALA A 25 10.27 -17.31 -0.31
CA ALA A 25 9.49 -17.43 -1.52
C ALA A 25 8.12 -16.84 -1.23
N GLN A 26 7.79 -15.73 -1.92
CA GLN A 26 6.47 -15.18 -1.88
C GLN A 26 5.55 -16.24 -2.45
N THR A 27 4.92 -16.99 -1.56
CA THR A 27 3.73 -17.73 -1.95
C THR A 27 2.75 -16.66 -2.39
N THR A 28 2.52 -16.57 -3.67
CA THR A 28 1.44 -15.80 -4.25
C THR A 28 0.15 -16.45 -3.79
N THR A 29 -0.28 -16.10 -2.58
CA THR A 29 -1.65 -16.34 -2.20
C THR A 29 -2.49 -15.50 -3.14
N THR A 30 -3.21 -16.16 -4.01
CA THR A 30 -4.18 -15.55 -4.92
C THR A 30 -5.32 -15.03 -4.07
N THR A 31 -5.08 -13.91 -3.39
CA THR A 31 -6.10 -13.23 -2.60
C THR A 31 -6.68 -12.16 -3.50
N SER A 32 -7.91 -12.35 -3.87
CA SER A 32 -8.69 -11.38 -4.63
C SER A 32 -8.78 -10.07 -3.84
N GLY A 33 -8.55 -8.94 -4.50
CA GLY A 33 -8.78 -7.64 -3.90
C GLY A 33 -7.61 -6.64 -3.96
N ALA A 34 -7.76 -5.59 -3.16
CA ALA A 34 -6.79 -4.52 -3.04
C ALA A 34 -5.69 -4.86 -2.04
N GLY A 35 -4.47 -4.53 -2.37
CA GLY A 35 -3.35 -4.64 -1.45
C GLY A 35 -1.99 -4.75 -2.15
N PRO A 36 -0.91 -4.37 -1.47
CA PRO A 36 0.42 -4.39 -2.05
C PRO A 36 0.81 -5.78 -2.57
N GLY A 37 0.98 -5.90 -3.88
CA GLY A 37 1.39 -7.14 -4.52
C GLY A 37 0.32 -8.22 -4.67
N VAL A 38 -0.90 -7.98 -4.22
CA VAL A 38 -2.03 -8.89 -4.46
C VAL A 38 -2.30 -8.99 -5.96
N VAL A 39 -2.49 -10.22 -6.44
CA VAL A 39 -2.90 -10.48 -7.82
C VAL A 39 -4.38 -10.89 -7.81
N ASP A 40 -5.19 -10.06 -8.44
CA ASP A 40 -6.63 -10.28 -8.59
C ASP A 40 -6.94 -10.68 -10.03
N PRO A 41 -7.22 -11.98 -10.29
CA PRO A 41 -7.48 -12.46 -11.64
C PRO A 41 -8.67 -11.75 -12.29
N GLY A 42 -8.51 -11.32 -13.53
CA GLY A 42 -9.55 -10.60 -14.27
C GLY A 42 -9.66 -9.10 -13.96
N HIS A 43 -8.83 -8.57 -13.06
CA HIS A 43 -8.86 -7.17 -12.66
C HIS A 43 -7.54 -6.43 -12.96
N PRO A 44 -7.20 -6.20 -14.24
CA PRO A 44 -5.87 -5.68 -14.61
C PRO A 44 -5.58 -4.29 -14.05
N ARG A 45 -6.59 -3.43 -13.84
CA ARG A 45 -6.41 -2.11 -13.24
C ARG A 45 -6.08 -2.20 -11.76
N VAL A 46 -6.75 -3.09 -11.03
CA VAL A 46 -6.44 -3.40 -9.63
C VAL A 46 -5.02 -3.92 -9.52
N ASN A 47 -4.65 -4.88 -10.35
CA ASN A 47 -3.31 -5.46 -10.37
C ASN A 47 -2.21 -4.41 -10.64
N GLN A 48 -2.50 -3.42 -11.48
CA GLN A 48 -1.55 -2.35 -11.75
C GLN A 48 -1.34 -1.48 -10.51
N VAL A 49 -2.41 -1.14 -9.78
CA VAL A 49 -2.36 -0.38 -8.53
C VAL A 49 -1.58 -1.17 -7.47
N ASN A 50 -1.94 -2.44 -7.26
CA ASN A 50 -1.31 -3.33 -6.27
C ASN A 50 0.20 -3.49 -6.51
N ARG A 51 0.63 -3.64 -7.77
CA ARG A 51 2.07 -3.71 -8.09
C ARG A 51 2.81 -2.41 -7.76
N ARG A 52 2.17 -1.27 -7.97
CA ARG A 52 2.77 0.02 -7.62
C ARG A 52 2.89 0.20 -6.11
N GLU A 53 1.87 -0.20 -5.36
CA GLU A 53 1.93 -0.20 -3.90
C GLU A 53 3.08 -1.07 -3.39
N ALA A 54 3.21 -2.29 -3.90
CA ALA A 54 4.31 -3.17 -3.52
C ALA A 54 5.69 -2.53 -3.75
N LYS A 55 5.88 -1.88 -4.89
CA LYS A 55 7.13 -1.17 -5.19
C LYS A 55 7.37 0.03 -4.27
N GLN A 56 6.32 0.76 -3.91
CA GLN A 56 6.42 1.88 -2.99
C GLN A 56 6.76 1.40 -1.59
N GLN A 57 6.11 0.35 -1.11
CA GLN A 57 6.42 -0.32 0.16
C GLN A 57 7.89 -0.77 0.21
N GLN A 58 8.37 -1.41 -0.85
CA GLN A 58 9.76 -1.83 -0.94
C GLN A 58 10.73 -0.63 -0.86
N ARG A 59 10.41 0.46 -1.52
CA ARG A 59 11.23 1.67 -1.48
C ARG A 59 11.27 2.32 -0.10
N ILE A 60 10.15 2.33 0.61
CA ILE A 60 10.06 2.81 2.00
C ILE A 60 10.91 1.90 2.89
N GLY A 61 10.72 0.59 2.82
CA GLY A 61 11.50 -0.37 3.60
C GLY A 61 13.01 -0.25 3.36
N ASN A 62 13.44 -0.12 2.12
CA ASN A 62 14.84 0.11 1.77
C ASN A 62 15.35 1.47 2.29
N GLY A 63 14.50 2.49 2.32
CA GLY A 63 14.84 3.79 2.89
C GLY A 63 15.09 3.72 4.40
N VAL A 64 14.28 2.98 5.11
CA VAL A 64 14.45 2.74 6.56
C VAL A 64 15.71 1.94 6.82
N LYS A 65 15.92 0.83 6.12
CA LYS A 65 17.12 -0.02 6.26
C LYS A 65 18.43 0.72 6.03
N SER A 66 18.43 1.62 5.06
CA SER A 66 19.62 2.41 4.70
C SER A 66 19.79 3.68 5.57
N GLY A 67 18.90 3.94 6.51
CA GLY A 67 18.89 5.15 7.33
C GLY A 67 18.52 6.43 6.58
N LYS A 68 18.09 6.33 5.33
CA LYS A 68 17.66 7.49 4.51
C LYS A 68 16.27 7.99 4.86
N LEU A 69 15.46 7.17 5.50
CA LEU A 69 14.17 7.54 6.06
C LEU A 69 14.21 7.32 7.57
N ASN A 70 13.83 8.32 8.33
CA ASN A 70 13.62 8.17 9.77
C ASN A 70 12.23 7.56 10.03
N SER A 71 11.97 7.18 11.29
CA SER A 71 10.72 6.53 11.67
C SER A 71 9.48 7.40 11.44
N GLN A 72 9.58 8.70 11.61
CA GLN A 72 8.47 9.63 11.38
C GLN A 72 8.15 9.76 9.88
N GLN A 73 9.16 9.86 9.04
CA GLN A 73 9.00 9.89 7.59
C GLN A 73 8.39 8.60 7.07
N ALA A 74 8.88 7.46 7.53
CA ALA A 74 8.34 6.15 7.18
C ALA A 74 6.86 6.03 7.61
N ALA A 75 6.53 6.37 8.84
CA ALA A 75 5.15 6.33 9.35
C ALA A 75 4.21 7.24 8.55
N HIS A 76 4.66 8.43 8.17
CA HIS A 76 3.88 9.34 7.33
C HIS A 76 3.61 8.77 5.94
N LEU A 77 4.61 8.18 5.32
CA LEU A 77 4.48 7.54 4.00
C LEU A 77 3.56 6.33 4.06
N GLU A 78 3.69 5.47 5.08
CA GLU A 78 2.82 4.31 5.31
C GLU A 78 1.36 4.73 5.50
N LYS A 79 1.09 5.79 6.24
CA LYS A 79 -0.26 6.33 6.40
C LYS A 79 -0.86 6.77 5.07
N ARG A 80 -0.05 7.34 4.19
CA ARG A 80 -0.49 7.74 2.85
C ARG A 80 -0.74 6.53 1.95
N GLU A 81 0.06 5.48 2.05
CA GLU A 81 -0.18 4.20 1.35
C GLU A 81 -1.50 3.57 1.84
N ALA A 82 -1.75 3.54 3.14
CA ALA A 82 -3.01 3.06 3.69
C ALA A 82 -4.22 3.85 3.15
N SER A 83 -4.08 5.15 2.94
CA SER A 83 -5.11 5.99 2.33
C SER A 83 -5.39 5.61 0.86
N VAL A 84 -4.36 5.25 0.10
CA VAL A 84 -4.52 4.72 -1.26
C VAL A 84 -5.30 3.42 -1.25
N GLN A 85 -4.91 2.49 -0.40
CA GLN A 85 -5.55 1.19 -0.27
C GLN A 85 -7.02 1.30 0.13
N ASN A 86 -7.34 2.17 1.10
CA ASN A 86 -8.72 2.44 1.50
C ASN A 86 -9.55 3.01 0.34
N ARG A 87 -8.97 3.89 -0.44
CA ARG A 87 -9.63 4.45 -1.63
C ARG A 87 -9.88 3.37 -2.67
N GLU A 88 -8.87 2.56 -2.96
CA GLU A 88 -8.99 1.45 -3.90
C GLU A 88 -10.12 0.49 -3.49
N GLN A 89 -10.16 0.07 -2.24
CA GLN A 89 -11.21 -0.81 -1.71
C GLN A 89 -12.60 -0.20 -1.87
N LYS A 90 -12.75 1.09 -1.57
CA LYS A 90 -14.02 1.80 -1.73
C LYS A 90 -14.47 1.89 -3.17
N ASP A 91 -13.54 2.19 -4.06
CA ASP A 91 -13.82 2.30 -5.49
C ASP A 91 -14.17 0.92 -6.09
N MET A 92 -13.45 -0.12 -5.70
CA MET A 92 -13.76 -1.50 -6.10
C MET A 92 -15.14 -1.96 -5.61
N ALA A 93 -15.53 -1.60 -4.39
CA ALA A 93 -16.83 -1.97 -3.83
C ALA A 93 -18.02 -1.40 -4.62
N LYS A 94 -17.84 -0.29 -5.30
CA LYS A 94 -18.86 0.32 -6.16
C LYS A 94 -19.10 -0.44 -7.47
N HIS A 95 -18.13 -1.24 -7.90
CA HIS A 95 -18.08 -1.84 -9.23
C HIS A 95 -17.75 -3.33 -9.19
N ASN A 96 -18.25 -4.04 -8.20
CA ASN A 96 -18.08 -5.50 -8.06
C ASN A 96 -16.62 -5.96 -8.16
N GLY A 97 -15.71 -5.26 -7.51
CA GLY A 97 -14.28 -5.58 -7.49
C GLY A 97 -13.47 -5.00 -8.65
N HIS A 98 -14.10 -4.22 -9.53
CA HIS A 98 -13.42 -3.54 -10.62
C HIS A 98 -13.08 -2.09 -10.27
N LEU A 99 -12.06 -1.56 -10.94
CA LEU A 99 -11.79 -0.12 -10.98
C LEU A 99 -12.15 0.43 -12.36
N THR A 100 -12.84 1.56 -12.39
CA THR A 100 -13.02 2.30 -13.63
C THR A 100 -11.70 2.95 -14.04
N LYS A 101 -11.58 3.32 -15.32
CA LYS A 101 -10.41 4.04 -15.82
C LYS A 101 -10.19 5.37 -15.09
N ALA A 102 -11.28 6.09 -14.77
CA ALA A 102 -11.21 7.36 -14.04
C ALA A 102 -10.72 7.16 -12.59
N GLU A 103 -11.20 6.14 -11.90
CA GLU A 103 -10.76 5.79 -10.54
C GLU A 103 -9.30 5.37 -10.52
N GLN A 104 -8.88 4.49 -11.41
CA GLN A 104 -7.49 4.11 -11.57
C GLN A 104 -6.59 5.34 -11.80
N LYS A 105 -6.99 6.26 -12.67
CA LYS A 105 -6.25 7.50 -12.93
C LYS A 105 -6.15 8.36 -11.67
N GLY A 106 -7.22 8.45 -10.87
CA GLY A 106 -7.23 9.16 -9.60
C GLY A 106 -6.27 8.55 -8.59
N ILE A 107 -6.30 7.23 -8.42
CA ILE A 107 -5.40 6.48 -7.55
C ILE A 107 -3.95 6.64 -8.02
N ASN A 108 -3.69 6.52 -9.31
CA ASN A 108 -2.34 6.69 -9.87
C ASN A 108 -1.77 8.09 -9.58
N ARG A 109 -2.59 9.14 -9.64
CA ARG A 109 -2.15 10.49 -9.24
C ARG A 109 -1.75 10.55 -7.77
N GLN A 110 -2.49 9.88 -6.90
CA GLN A 110 -2.16 9.80 -5.48
C GLN A 110 -0.86 9.03 -5.25
N GLN A 111 -0.70 7.89 -5.88
CA GLN A 111 0.54 7.10 -5.85
C GLN A 111 1.75 7.89 -6.41
N ASN A 112 1.56 8.69 -7.45
CA ASN A 112 2.61 9.55 -7.99
C ASN A 112 3.08 10.58 -6.95
N ARG A 113 2.16 11.18 -6.19
CA ARG A 113 2.52 12.11 -5.11
C ARG A 113 3.30 11.42 -4.00
N ILE A 114 2.91 10.20 -3.63
CA ILE A 114 3.62 9.40 -2.63
C ILE A 114 5.01 9.05 -3.15
N SER A 115 5.13 8.61 -4.38
CA SER A 115 6.42 8.29 -5.01
C SER A 115 7.39 9.47 -5.01
N LYS A 116 6.89 10.68 -5.26
CA LYS A 116 7.69 11.92 -5.16
C LYS A 116 8.11 12.21 -3.72
N SER A 117 7.23 11.97 -2.76
CA SER A 117 7.57 12.14 -1.34
C SER A 117 8.63 11.14 -0.89
N ILE A 118 8.51 9.87 -1.26
CA ILE A 118 9.54 8.87 -0.96
C ILE A 118 10.90 9.31 -1.51
N TYR A 119 10.93 9.79 -2.75
CA TYR A 119 12.16 10.28 -3.36
C TYR A 119 12.73 11.47 -2.60
N LYS A 120 11.90 12.48 -2.33
CA LYS A 120 12.29 13.70 -1.62
C LYS A 120 12.83 13.41 -0.22
N ASP A 121 12.14 12.56 0.53
CA ASP A 121 12.51 12.24 1.91
C ASP A 121 13.82 11.42 1.96
N LYS A 122 14.08 10.60 0.93
CA LYS A 122 15.34 9.87 0.81
C LYS A 122 16.51 10.71 0.29
N HIS A 123 16.23 11.87 -0.31
CA HIS A 123 17.21 12.77 -0.90
C HIS A 123 16.96 14.21 -0.42
N PRO A 124 17.11 14.47 0.89
CA PRO A 124 16.94 15.84 1.41
C PRO A 124 17.92 16.76 0.71
N LYS A 125 17.45 17.94 0.31
CA LYS A 125 18.33 18.97 -0.20
C LYS A 125 19.27 19.39 0.93
N GLN A 126 20.54 19.34 0.67
CA GLN A 126 21.57 19.88 1.53
C GLN A 126 21.51 21.40 1.53
#